data_800a52c60bb5b95c87d3ba551e4e58c1
#
_entry.id   800a52c60bb5b95c87d3ba551e4e58c1
#
_cell.length_a   1.000
_cell.length_b   1.000
_cell.length_c   1.000
_cell.angle_alpha   90.00
_cell.angle_beta   90.00
_cell.angle_gamma   90.00
#
_symmetry.space_group_name_H-M   'P 1'
#
loop_
_entity.id
_entity.type
_entity.pdbx_description
1 polymer ?
#
loop_
_entity_poly.entity_id
_entity_poly.type
_entity_poly.pdbx_seq_one_letter_code
_entity_poly.pdbx_strand_id
1 'polypeptide(L)'
;MSEEETTPLMRQYREIKRGYPESILLFRVGDFYEMFYEDAQEASKLLSIALTSRDKSSADPIPLCGVPYHAAQGYIARLLKAGRTVALCEQVEDPKAAKGLVRREVVRLYTPGTLVDTEFLDPTESSFLAAVTRLPRRASGGATRMGLAALDVTTGDFWLMEWEGDEQQVADELARLQPRELLHSESDTVVTQSLSQLQGTRLCARDQAWFDHEEASRVLQRHFGVHSLEGFGCHDTTAGLGAAGAVWRYFRETQPTASPAHVRRLLRRKSGDAMHLDGATIRNLELVRSLGEEPSSGRNTTLFSVLDRTTTAM
;
A
#
# COMPACT_ATOMS: atom_id res chain seq x y z
N MET A 1 22.24 26.04 -5.31
CA MET A 1 21.24 26.92 -5.94
C MET A 1 20.56 27.71 -4.85
N SER A 2 20.64 29.05 -4.92
CA SER A 2 19.95 29.91 -3.97
C SER A 2 18.45 29.86 -4.22
N GLU A 3 17.63 29.94 -3.15
CA GLU A 3 16.15 29.89 -3.22
C GLU A 3 15.54 31.01 -4.10
N GLU A 4 16.31 32.04 -4.43
CA GLU A 4 15.87 33.20 -5.21
C GLU A 4 15.72 32.95 -6.73
N GLU A 5 16.32 31.91 -7.30
CA GLU A 5 16.23 31.61 -8.74
C GLU A 5 15.11 30.66 -9.14
N THR A 6 14.33 30.21 -8.18
CA THR A 6 13.27 29.19 -8.43
C THR A 6 11.95 29.85 -8.78
N THR A 7 11.36 29.50 -9.94
CA THR A 7 10.03 30.01 -10.33
C THR A 7 8.96 29.68 -9.29
N PRO A 8 7.89 30.50 -9.16
CA PRO A 8 6.80 30.25 -8.21
C PRO A 8 6.21 28.83 -8.32
N LEU A 9 6.10 28.29 -9.54
CA LEU A 9 5.64 26.94 -9.81
C LEU A 9 6.56 25.89 -9.17
N MET A 10 7.86 26.04 -9.33
CA MET A 10 8.84 25.09 -8.78
C MET A 10 8.95 25.16 -7.26
N ARG A 11 8.68 26.34 -6.67
CA ARG A 11 8.57 26.48 -5.21
C ARG A 11 7.35 25.68 -4.69
N GLN A 12 6.20 25.82 -5.33
CA GLN A 12 4.98 25.06 -4.98
C GLN A 12 5.20 23.54 -5.13
N TYR A 13 5.86 23.11 -6.24
CA TYR A 13 6.20 21.71 -6.43
C TYR A 13 7.05 21.16 -5.28
N ARG A 14 8.14 21.84 -4.93
CA ARG A 14 9.06 21.41 -3.85
C ARG A 14 8.39 21.38 -2.49
N GLU A 15 7.52 22.34 -2.20
CA GLU A 15 6.75 22.40 -0.95
C GLU A 15 5.84 21.19 -0.83
N ILE A 16 5.07 20.88 -1.88
CA ILE A 16 4.20 19.69 -1.90
C ILE A 16 5.03 18.41 -1.84
N LYS A 17 6.11 18.31 -2.60
CA LYS A 17 6.99 17.12 -2.61
C LYS A 17 7.59 16.80 -1.24
N ARG A 18 7.88 17.78 -0.40
CA ARG A 18 8.36 17.58 0.98
C ARG A 18 7.38 16.78 1.83
N GLY A 19 6.08 16.90 1.57
CA GLY A 19 5.04 16.11 2.26
C GLY A 19 4.95 14.66 1.75
N TYR A 20 5.51 14.37 0.57
CA TYR A 20 5.43 13.06 -0.10
C TYR A 20 6.79 12.63 -0.66
N PRO A 21 7.85 12.54 0.16
CA PRO A 21 9.23 12.37 -0.31
C PRO A 21 9.42 11.08 -1.11
N GLU A 22 8.77 9.99 -0.71
CA GLU A 22 8.90 8.67 -1.33
C GLU A 22 7.95 8.41 -2.51
N SER A 23 7.02 9.33 -2.78
CA SER A 23 6.02 9.15 -3.83
C SER A 23 6.41 9.92 -5.08
N ILE A 24 6.21 9.33 -6.25
CA ILE A 24 6.30 10.07 -7.51
C ILE A 24 5.15 11.08 -7.56
N LEU A 25 5.49 12.36 -7.62
CA LEU A 25 4.50 13.44 -7.63
C LEU A 25 4.04 13.74 -9.06
N LEU A 26 2.81 13.37 -9.38
CA LEU A 26 2.13 13.76 -10.60
C LEU A 26 1.51 15.14 -10.40
N PHE A 27 2.18 16.17 -10.88
CA PHE A 27 1.85 17.57 -10.64
C PHE A 27 1.09 18.18 -11.83
N ARG A 28 -0.16 18.59 -11.64
CA ARG A 28 -1.01 19.10 -12.71
C ARG A 28 -0.51 20.42 -13.28
N VAL A 29 -0.19 20.43 -14.56
CA VAL A 29 0.18 21.63 -15.32
C VAL A 29 -0.60 21.64 -16.64
N GLY A 30 -1.66 22.45 -16.73
CA GLY A 30 -2.55 22.45 -17.87
C GLY A 30 -3.17 21.07 -18.12
N ASP A 31 -2.96 20.52 -19.32
CA ASP A 31 -3.48 19.21 -19.73
C ASP A 31 -2.55 18.05 -19.45
N PHE A 32 -1.47 18.27 -18.67
CA PHE A 32 -0.52 17.25 -18.32
C PHE A 32 -0.38 17.12 -16.81
N TYR A 33 0.04 15.90 -16.39
CA TYR A 33 0.73 15.71 -15.12
C TYR A 33 2.23 15.67 -15.40
N GLU A 34 2.93 16.64 -14.86
CA GLU A 34 4.37 16.78 -14.99
C GLU A 34 5.08 16.25 -13.74
N MET A 35 6.19 15.59 -13.94
CA MET A 35 7.11 15.12 -12.90
C MET A 35 8.43 15.83 -13.10
N PHE A 36 9.10 16.20 -12.00
CA PHE A 36 10.33 16.97 -12.04
C PHE A 36 11.43 16.30 -11.24
N TYR A 37 12.67 16.71 -11.46
CA TYR A 37 13.87 16.25 -10.75
C TYR A 37 14.02 14.72 -10.79
N GLU A 38 14.25 14.12 -9.62
CA GLU A 38 14.40 12.66 -9.46
C GLU A 38 13.17 11.90 -9.90
N ASP A 39 11.97 12.41 -9.59
CA ASP A 39 10.70 11.81 -10.02
C ASP A 39 10.64 11.70 -11.55
N ALA A 40 11.09 12.70 -12.28
CA ALA A 40 11.11 12.67 -13.74
C ALA A 40 12.10 11.63 -14.28
N GLN A 41 13.28 11.55 -13.68
CA GLN A 41 14.33 10.60 -14.09
C GLN A 41 13.89 9.15 -13.85
N GLU A 42 13.24 8.90 -12.74
CA GLU A 42 12.72 7.59 -12.40
C GLU A 42 11.50 7.21 -13.25
N ALA A 43 10.50 8.08 -13.28
CA ALA A 43 9.27 7.83 -14.04
C ALA A 43 9.53 7.66 -15.53
N SER A 44 10.44 8.44 -16.13
CA SER A 44 10.77 8.30 -17.54
C SER A 44 11.29 6.91 -17.89
N LYS A 45 12.09 6.30 -17.01
CA LYS A 45 12.61 4.93 -17.18
C LYS A 45 11.51 3.90 -17.02
N LEU A 46 10.74 3.98 -15.93
CA LEU A 46 9.68 3.02 -15.61
C LEU A 46 8.54 3.03 -16.63
N LEU A 47 8.21 4.21 -17.13
CA LEU A 47 7.11 4.41 -18.07
C LEU A 47 7.54 4.35 -19.53
N SER A 48 8.87 4.34 -19.81
CA SER A 48 9.43 4.43 -21.16
C SER A 48 8.91 5.66 -21.91
N ILE A 49 8.89 6.82 -21.23
CA ILE A 49 8.50 8.12 -21.81
C ILE A 49 9.72 9.06 -21.92
N ALA A 50 9.61 10.04 -22.80
CA ALA A 50 10.71 10.97 -23.05
C ALA A 50 11.05 11.79 -21.79
N LEU A 51 12.31 11.78 -21.38
CA LEU A 51 12.87 12.72 -20.43
C LEU A 51 13.32 13.98 -21.20
N THR A 52 12.82 15.12 -20.77
CA THR A 52 13.19 16.44 -21.30
C THR A 52 13.68 17.32 -20.17
N SER A 53 13.83 18.60 -20.41
CA SER A 53 14.18 19.55 -19.37
C SER A 53 13.39 20.85 -19.53
N ARG A 54 13.05 21.43 -18.40
CA ARG A 54 12.55 22.80 -18.32
C ARG A 54 13.74 23.75 -18.33
N ASP A 55 13.61 24.89 -19.01
CA ASP A 55 14.64 25.91 -19.13
C ASP A 55 15.97 25.38 -19.72
N LYS A 56 15.90 24.85 -20.94
CA LYS A 56 17.04 24.29 -21.68
C LYS A 56 18.24 25.24 -21.84
N SER A 57 18.00 26.54 -21.67
CA SER A 57 19.05 27.60 -21.71
C SER A 57 19.69 27.85 -20.35
N SER A 58 19.21 27.26 -19.28
CA SER A 58 19.83 27.38 -17.95
C SER A 58 21.11 26.55 -17.86
N ALA A 59 22.04 26.99 -17.01
CA ALA A 59 23.25 26.22 -16.70
C ALA A 59 22.93 24.88 -15.96
N ASP A 60 21.77 24.80 -15.31
CA ASP A 60 21.29 23.60 -14.60
C ASP A 60 19.83 23.35 -14.97
N PRO A 61 19.55 22.70 -16.11
CA PRO A 61 18.21 22.49 -16.61
C PRO A 61 17.48 21.44 -15.74
N ILE A 62 16.25 21.76 -15.32
CA ILE A 62 15.42 20.89 -14.45
C ILE A 62 14.91 19.71 -15.28
N PRO A 63 15.24 18.45 -14.91
CA PRO A 63 14.67 17.26 -15.54
C PRO A 63 13.14 17.28 -15.47
N LEU A 64 12.48 16.95 -16.57
CA LEU A 64 11.03 16.96 -16.73
C LEU A 64 10.59 15.79 -17.59
N CYS A 65 9.56 15.10 -17.16
CA CYS A 65 8.72 14.26 -18.02
C CYS A 65 7.25 14.48 -17.68
N GLY A 66 6.35 14.10 -18.58
CA GLY A 66 4.92 14.32 -18.37
C GLY A 66 4.06 13.37 -19.13
N VAL A 67 2.83 13.19 -18.64
CA VAL A 67 1.79 12.35 -19.24
C VAL A 67 0.49 13.15 -19.38
N PRO A 68 -0.29 12.93 -20.44
CA PRO A 68 -1.59 13.58 -20.59
C PRO A 68 -2.52 13.20 -19.44
N TYR A 69 -3.26 14.17 -18.89
CA TYR A 69 -4.11 13.92 -17.71
C TYR A 69 -5.19 12.85 -17.96
N HIS A 70 -5.77 12.85 -19.16
CA HIS A 70 -6.81 11.88 -19.52
C HIS A 70 -6.28 10.43 -19.68
N ALA A 71 -4.97 10.26 -19.83
CA ALA A 71 -4.31 8.95 -19.91
C ALA A 71 -3.56 8.57 -18.63
N ALA A 72 -3.59 9.42 -17.61
CA ALA A 72 -2.77 9.28 -16.41
C ALA A 72 -2.97 7.95 -15.68
N GLN A 73 -4.20 7.43 -15.68
CA GLN A 73 -4.54 6.19 -14.99
C GLN A 73 -3.66 5.02 -15.44
N GLY A 74 -3.51 4.80 -16.75
CA GLY A 74 -2.66 3.73 -17.26
C GLY A 74 -1.19 3.86 -16.87
N TYR A 75 -0.69 5.10 -16.73
CA TYR A 75 0.67 5.36 -16.26
C TYR A 75 0.80 5.15 -14.75
N ILE A 76 -0.20 5.57 -13.97
CA ILE A 76 -0.26 5.32 -12.52
C ILE A 76 -0.21 3.81 -12.24
N ALA A 77 -1.03 3.02 -12.94
CA ALA A 77 -1.03 1.56 -12.80
C ALA A 77 0.34 0.94 -13.04
N ARG A 78 1.08 1.41 -14.06
CA ARG A 78 2.44 0.93 -14.36
C ARG A 78 3.43 1.28 -13.25
N LEU A 79 3.34 2.48 -12.67
CA LEU A 79 4.17 2.88 -11.54
C LEU A 79 3.88 2.04 -10.30
N LEU A 80 2.60 1.81 -9.99
CA LEU A 80 2.18 0.95 -8.88
C LEU A 80 2.65 -0.50 -9.06
N LYS A 81 2.55 -1.03 -10.28
CA LYS A 81 3.06 -2.37 -10.61
C LYS A 81 4.58 -2.48 -10.45
N ALA A 82 5.30 -1.36 -10.65
CA ALA A 82 6.72 -1.25 -10.37
C ALA A 82 7.03 -1.02 -8.86
N GLY A 83 6.04 -1.14 -7.97
CA GLY A 83 6.20 -0.97 -6.52
C GLY A 83 6.32 0.48 -6.05
N ARG A 84 6.00 1.47 -6.91
CA ARG A 84 6.07 2.89 -6.56
C ARG A 84 4.75 3.42 -6.05
N THR A 85 4.80 4.42 -5.17
CA THR A 85 3.63 5.20 -4.79
C THR A 85 3.53 6.45 -5.64
N VAL A 86 2.32 6.94 -5.85
CA VAL A 86 2.05 8.09 -6.70
C VAL A 86 1.16 9.08 -5.95
N ALA A 87 1.65 10.30 -5.77
CA ALA A 87 0.87 11.41 -5.23
C ALA A 87 0.26 12.19 -6.40
N LEU A 88 -1.07 12.17 -6.51
CA LEU A 88 -1.80 12.91 -7.54
C LEU A 88 -2.11 14.32 -7.04
N CYS A 89 -1.52 15.31 -7.68
CA CYS A 89 -1.64 16.71 -7.32
C CYS A 89 -2.46 17.47 -8.37
N GLU A 90 -3.62 17.97 -7.95
CA GLU A 90 -4.58 18.68 -8.78
C GLU A 90 -4.61 20.17 -8.51
N GLN A 91 -5.08 20.93 -9.50
CA GLN A 91 -5.44 22.33 -9.35
C GLN A 91 -6.76 22.41 -8.59
N VAL A 92 -6.73 23.03 -7.41
CA VAL A 92 -7.93 23.17 -6.54
C VAL A 92 -8.62 24.53 -6.68
N GLU A 93 -8.12 25.39 -7.58
CA GLU A 93 -8.70 26.68 -7.92
C GLU A 93 -9.02 26.74 -9.42
N ASP A 94 -10.04 27.50 -9.79
CA ASP A 94 -10.35 27.78 -11.20
C ASP A 94 -9.20 28.64 -11.80
N PRO A 95 -8.50 28.16 -12.82
CA PRO A 95 -7.41 28.91 -13.47
C PRO A 95 -7.85 30.26 -14.00
N LYS A 96 -9.13 30.46 -14.33
CA LYS A 96 -9.68 31.72 -14.83
C LYS A 96 -9.93 32.74 -13.71
N ALA A 97 -10.12 32.28 -12.47
CA ALA A 97 -10.39 33.12 -11.31
C ALA A 97 -9.12 33.43 -10.49
N ALA A 98 -8.03 32.67 -10.69
CA ALA A 98 -6.80 32.80 -9.94
C ALA A 98 -6.06 34.11 -10.26
N LYS A 99 -5.75 34.91 -9.24
CA LYS A 99 -4.91 36.11 -9.35
C LYS A 99 -3.42 35.74 -9.17
N GLY A 100 -2.89 34.90 -10.07
CA GLY A 100 -1.51 34.45 -9.98
C GLY A 100 -1.34 32.95 -10.24
N LEU A 101 -0.44 32.31 -9.48
CA LEU A 101 -0.22 30.89 -9.60
C LEU A 101 -1.40 30.11 -9.00
N VAL A 102 -2.03 29.25 -9.78
CA VAL A 102 -3.12 28.37 -9.35
C VAL A 102 -2.65 27.47 -8.21
N ARG A 103 -3.43 27.41 -7.13
CA ARG A 103 -3.17 26.54 -5.99
C ARG A 103 -3.37 25.08 -6.36
N ARG A 104 -2.46 24.25 -5.87
CA ARG A 104 -2.47 22.80 -6.09
C ARG A 104 -2.34 22.08 -4.77
N GLU A 105 -3.00 20.93 -4.68
CA GLU A 105 -2.96 20.06 -3.51
C GLU A 105 -2.94 18.61 -3.96
N VAL A 106 -2.37 17.73 -3.14
CA VAL A 106 -2.47 16.30 -3.34
C VAL A 106 -3.87 15.86 -2.96
N VAL A 107 -4.63 15.42 -3.96
CA VAL A 107 -6.02 14.97 -3.79
C VAL A 107 -6.11 13.47 -3.56
N ARG A 108 -5.08 12.71 -3.95
CA ARG A 108 -5.06 11.26 -3.80
C ARG A 108 -3.64 10.73 -3.73
N LEU A 109 -3.44 9.75 -2.86
CA LEU A 109 -2.20 8.98 -2.79
C LEU A 109 -2.51 7.55 -3.25
N TYR A 110 -1.90 7.14 -4.36
CA TYR A 110 -2.01 5.78 -4.85
C TYR A 110 -0.85 4.95 -4.31
N THR A 111 -1.17 3.81 -3.71
CA THR A 111 -0.18 2.84 -3.24
C THR A 111 -0.51 1.44 -3.77
N PRO A 112 0.47 0.53 -3.87
CA PRO A 112 0.21 -0.81 -4.39
C PRO A 112 -0.90 -1.58 -3.64
N GLY A 113 -1.03 -1.37 -2.32
CA GLY A 113 -1.99 -2.06 -1.46
C GLY A 113 -3.34 -1.36 -1.29
N THR A 114 -3.48 -0.09 -1.74
CA THR A 114 -4.72 0.69 -1.58
C THR A 114 -5.35 1.09 -2.91
N LEU A 115 -5.00 0.41 -4.00
CA LEU A 115 -5.58 0.64 -5.32
C LEU A 115 -7.02 0.11 -5.35
N VAL A 116 -7.99 1.00 -5.55
CA VAL A 116 -9.43 0.68 -5.61
C VAL A 116 -9.96 0.67 -7.05
N ASP A 117 -9.22 1.27 -7.97
CA ASP A 117 -9.65 1.41 -9.37
C ASP A 117 -9.58 0.05 -10.08
N THR A 118 -10.72 -0.56 -10.29
CA THR A 118 -10.88 -1.92 -10.84
C THR A 118 -10.33 -2.09 -12.27
N GLU A 119 -10.15 -0.99 -13.00
CA GLU A 119 -9.56 -1.03 -14.35
C GLU A 119 -8.11 -1.51 -14.40
N PHE A 120 -7.41 -1.51 -13.27
CA PHE A 120 -5.98 -1.83 -13.16
C PHE A 120 -5.68 -3.07 -12.32
N LEU A 121 -6.71 -3.65 -11.74
CA LEU A 121 -6.60 -4.85 -10.93
C LEU A 121 -6.97 -6.06 -11.79
N ASP A 122 -6.21 -7.12 -11.66
CA ASP A 122 -6.67 -8.41 -12.15
C ASP A 122 -7.84 -8.84 -11.26
N PRO A 123 -9.06 -9.01 -11.82
CA PRO A 123 -10.22 -9.37 -11.02
C PRO A 123 -10.09 -10.76 -10.36
N THR A 124 -9.11 -11.54 -10.78
CA THR A 124 -8.85 -12.89 -10.26
C THR A 124 -7.78 -12.89 -9.15
N GLU A 125 -7.08 -11.77 -8.93
CA GLU A 125 -6.06 -11.65 -7.88
C GLU A 125 -6.54 -10.76 -6.73
N SER A 126 -6.42 -11.26 -5.50
CA SER A 126 -6.62 -10.44 -4.30
C SER A 126 -5.49 -9.43 -4.13
N SER A 127 -5.83 -8.21 -3.72
CA SER A 127 -4.88 -7.13 -3.48
C SER A 127 -4.89 -6.74 -2.02
N PHE A 128 -4.11 -7.46 -1.21
CA PHE A 128 -4.08 -7.23 0.23
C PHE A 128 -3.13 -6.09 0.63
N LEU A 129 -3.68 -5.16 1.42
CA LEU A 129 -2.95 -4.31 2.34
C LEU A 129 -2.88 -5.04 3.68
N ALA A 130 -1.69 -5.27 4.22
CA ALA A 130 -1.52 -5.98 5.47
C ALA A 130 -0.72 -5.16 6.50
N ALA A 131 -0.84 -5.54 7.76
CA ALA A 131 0.00 -5.03 8.83
C ALA A 131 0.39 -6.15 9.78
N VAL A 132 1.61 -6.08 10.28
CA VAL A 132 2.13 -6.98 11.30
C VAL A 132 2.55 -6.17 12.52
N THR A 133 2.23 -6.67 13.71
CA THR A 133 2.68 -6.09 14.96
C THR A 133 3.14 -7.17 15.93
N ARG A 134 4.10 -6.83 16.74
CA ARG A 134 4.65 -7.67 17.79
C ARG A 134 4.52 -6.96 19.13
N LEU A 135 3.87 -7.61 20.06
CA LEU A 135 3.84 -7.16 21.45
C LEU A 135 4.83 -8.04 22.24
N PRO A 136 5.93 -7.46 22.72
CA PRO A 136 6.92 -8.22 23.45
C PRO A 136 6.35 -8.78 24.76
N ARG A 137 6.98 -9.82 25.26
CA ARG A 137 6.67 -10.43 26.56
C ARG A 137 6.64 -9.37 27.64
N ARG A 138 5.56 -9.35 28.44
CA ARG A 138 5.49 -8.46 29.62
C ARG A 138 6.46 -8.91 30.70
N ALA A 139 7.01 -7.96 31.45
CA ALA A 139 7.90 -8.23 32.59
C ALA A 139 7.24 -9.14 33.66
N SER A 140 5.91 -9.12 33.75
CA SER A 140 5.09 -9.96 34.67
C SER A 140 4.89 -11.41 34.22
N GLY A 141 5.49 -11.82 33.10
CA GLY A 141 5.28 -13.13 32.48
C GLY A 141 4.33 -13.06 31.27
N GLY A 142 4.23 -14.13 30.52
CA GLY A 142 3.43 -14.24 29.29
C GLY A 142 4.31 -14.48 28.07
N ALA A 143 3.74 -14.93 26.98
CA ALA A 143 4.40 -15.11 25.70
C ALA A 143 4.43 -13.80 24.90
N THR A 144 5.35 -13.68 23.95
CA THR A 144 5.28 -12.66 22.90
C THR A 144 4.02 -12.90 22.08
N ARG A 145 3.27 -11.86 21.79
CA ARG A 145 2.09 -11.94 20.94
C ARG A 145 2.39 -11.32 19.59
N MET A 146 2.02 -12.05 18.55
CA MET A 146 2.11 -11.61 17.18
C MET A 146 0.70 -11.36 16.64
N GLY A 147 0.53 -10.25 15.93
CA GLY A 147 -0.72 -9.91 15.27
C GLY A 147 -0.49 -9.66 13.79
N LEU A 148 -1.36 -10.18 12.97
CA LEU A 148 -1.44 -9.94 11.54
C LEU A 148 -2.86 -9.51 11.20
N ALA A 149 -3.00 -8.47 10.39
CA ALA A 149 -4.27 -8.09 9.80
C ALA A 149 -4.11 -7.85 8.31
N ALA A 150 -5.15 -8.13 7.54
CA ALA A 150 -5.17 -7.86 6.12
C ALA A 150 -6.55 -7.37 5.66
N LEU A 151 -6.52 -6.41 4.76
CA LEU A 151 -7.68 -5.84 4.08
C LEU A 151 -7.49 -5.96 2.57
N ASP A 152 -8.38 -6.65 1.91
CA ASP A 152 -8.56 -6.46 0.47
C ASP A 152 -9.48 -5.25 0.27
N VAL A 153 -8.90 -4.16 -0.22
CA VAL A 153 -9.63 -2.89 -0.37
C VAL A 153 -10.68 -2.93 -1.48
N THR A 154 -10.63 -3.93 -2.35
CA THR A 154 -11.56 -4.08 -3.48
C THR A 154 -12.82 -4.85 -3.09
N THR A 155 -12.64 -5.92 -2.35
CA THR A 155 -13.74 -6.80 -1.91
C THR A 155 -14.29 -6.41 -0.53
N GLY A 156 -13.49 -5.71 0.28
CA GLY A 156 -13.81 -5.40 1.67
C GLY A 156 -13.57 -6.59 2.61
N ASP A 157 -12.86 -7.64 2.16
CA ASP A 157 -12.45 -8.74 3.03
C ASP A 157 -11.41 -8.23 4.03
N PHE A 158 -11.85 -8.05 5.27
CA PHE A 158 -11.04 -7.52 6.35
C PHE A 158 -10.98 -8.51 7.50
N TRP A 159 -9.77 -8.95 7.85
CA TRP A 159 -9.57 -9.95 8.89
C TRP A 159 -8.31 -9.70 9.71
N LEU A 160 -8.28 -10.30 10.89
CA LEU A 160 -7.11 -10.32 11.75
C LEU A 160 -6.85 -11.72 12.29
N MET A 161 -5.59 -11.96 12.65
CA MET A 161 -5.11 -13.12 13.40
C MET A 161 -4.22 -12.67 14.55
N GLU A 162 -4.24 -13.43 15.63
CA GLU A 162 -3.31 -13.26 16.74
C GLU A 162 -2.90 -14.63 17.25
N TRP A 163 -1.64 -14.78 17.60
CA TRP A 163 -1.08 -16.00 18.19
C TRP A 163 0.05 -15.68 19.16
N GLU A 164 0.40 -16.63 20.01
CA GLU A 164 1.50 -16.55 20.96
C GLU A 164 2.73 -17.26 20.40
N GLY A 165 3.90 -16.62 20.48
CA GLY A 165 5.20 -17.23 20.28
C GLY A 165 5.83 -16.95 18.94
N ASP A 166 5.74 -17.83 17.99
CA ASP A 166 6.66 -18.00 16.87
C ASP A 166 6.53 -16.95 15.76
N GLU A 167 7.64 -16.27 15.46
CA GLU A 167 7.77 -15.35 14.34
C GLU A 167 7.73 -16.06 12.99
N GLN A 168 8.08 -17.35 12.94
CA GLN A 168 8.03 -18.15 11.72
C GLN A 168 6.60 -18.24 11.17
N GLN A 169 5.59 -18.33 12.04
CA GLN A 169 4.19 -18.35 11.62
C GLN A 169 3.78 -17.07 10.88
N VAL A 170 4.35 -15.91 11.26
CA VAL A 170 4.15 -14.65 10.50
C VAL A 170 4.68 -14.79 9.08
N ALA A 171 5.91 -15.28 8.95
CA ALA A 171 6.55 -15.44 7.65
C ALA A 171 5.77 -16.41 6.75
N ASP A 172 5.26 -17.51 7.30
CA ASP A 172 4.46 -18.50 6.57
C ASP A 172 3.12 -17.91 6.11
N GLU A 173 2.41 -17.19 7.01
CA GLU A 173 1.15 -16.53 6.65
C GLU A 173 1.36 -15.41 5.61
N LEU A 174 2.44 -14.63 5.73
CA LEU A 174 2.76 -13.60 4.74
C LEU A 174 3.18 -14.21 3.40
N ALA A 175 3.91 -15.32 3.40
CA ALA A 175 4.26 -16.06 2.18
C ALA A 175 3.01 -16.59 1.46
N ARG A 176 1.99 -16.99 2.21
CA ARG A 176 0.68 -17.43 1.69
C ARG A 176 -0.17 -16.25 1.20
N LEU A 177 -0.21 -15.15 1.97
CA LEU A 177 -1.02 -13.98 1.69
C LEU A 177 -0.48 -13.16 0.52
N GLN A 178 0.84 -13.06 0.41
CA GLN A 178 1.55 -12.24 -0.58
C GLN A 178 0.99 -10.81 -0.71
N PRO A 179 0.95 -10.04 0.40
CA PRO A 179 0.35 -8.73 0.36
C PRO A 179 1.11 -7.81 -0.59
N ARG A 180 0.40 -6.93 -1.28
CA ARG A 180 1.02 -5.90 -2.13
C ARG A 180 1.79 -4.88 -1.28
N GLU A 181 1.30 -4.64 -0.08
CA GLU A 181 1.87 -3.68 0.85
C GLU A 181 1.74 -4.17 2.30
N LEU A 182 2.80 -4.01 3.09
CA LEU A 182 2.88 -4.50 4.46
C LEU A 182 3.38 -3.39 5.39
N LEU A 183 2.54 -3.02 6.35
CA LEU A 183 2.87 -2.08 7.40
C LEU A 183 3.55 -2.81 8.56
N HIS A 184 4.59 -2.21 9.11
CA HIS A 184 5.28 -2.71 10.28
C HIS A 184 5.79 -1.55 11.14
N SER A 185 6.07 -1.81 12.42
CA SER A 185 6.68 -0.79 13.28
C SER A 185 8.14 -0.55 12.93
N GLU A 186 8.55 0.70 12.89
CA GLU A 186 9.95 1.12 12.72
C GLU A 186 10.85 0.57 13.84
N SER A 187 10.31 0.45 15.05
CA SER A 187 11.04 0.00 16.22
C SER A 187 11.23 -1.53 16.30
N ASP A 188 10.51 -2.31 15.47
CA ASP A 188 10.57 -3.77 15.53
C ASP A 188 11.55 -4.33 14.50
N THR A 189 12.82 -4.37 14.89
CA THR A 189 13.91 -4.89 14.04
C THR A 189 13.80 -6.39 13.76
N VAL A 190 13.18 -7.16 14.66
CA VAL A 190 13.03 -8.61 14.53
C VAL A 190 12.06 -8.93 13.39
N VAL A 191 10.90 -8.28 13.41
CA VAL A 191 9.91 -8.39 12.32
C VAL A 191 10.54 -7.93 11.00
N THR A 192 11.24 -6.80 11.00
CA THR A 192 11.87 -6.27 9.77
C THR A 192 12.86 -7.25 9.14
N GLN A 193 13.65 -7.96 9.93
CA GLN A 193 14.57 -8.98 9.41
C GLN A 193 13.85 -10.16 8.77
N SER A 194 12.77 -10.64 9.40
CA SER A 194 11.96 -11.75 8.86
C SER A 194 11.24 -11.36 7.56
N LEU A 195 10.89 -10.07 7.42
CA LEU A 195 10.19 -9.54 6.23
C LEU A 195 11.09 -9.32 5.02
N SER A 196 12.41 -9.27 5.20
CA SER A 196 13.37 -9.03 4.10
C SER A 196 13.34 -10.09 2.99
N GLN A 197 12.73 -11.25 3.24
CA GLN A 197 12.58 -12.35 2.28
C GLN A 197 11.33 -12.24 1.41
N LEU A 198 10.42 -11.30 1.71
CA LEU A 198 9.19 -11.11 0.93
C LEU A 198 9.49 -10.41 -0.40
N GLN A 199 9.37 -11.16 -1.50
CA GLN A 199 9.53 -10.60 -2.84
C GLN A 199 8.19 -10.01 -3.33
N GLY A 200 8.26 -8.83 -3.94
CA GLY A 200 7.09 -8.19 -4.54
C GLY A 200 6.15 -7.47 -3.55
N THR A 201 6.44 -7.52 -2.25
CA THR A 201 5.71 -6.78 -1.21
C THR A 201 6.44 -5.48 -0.88
N ARG A 202 5.72 -4.36 -0.92
CA ARG A 202 6.26 -3.08 -0.44
C ARG A 202 6.17 -3.02 1.08
N LEU A 203 7.32 -2.83 1.73
CA LEU A 203 7.37 -2.64 3.19
C LEU A 203 7.19 -1.17 3.53
N CYS A 204 6.30 -0.88 4.47
CA CYS A 204 5.97 0.47 4.93
C CYS A 204 6.16 0.56 6.44
N ALA A 205 7.27 1.17 6.85
CA ALA A 205 7.53 1.45 8.25
C ALA A 205 6.61 2.55 8.79
N ARG A 206 6.12 2.40 10.00
CA ARG A 206 5.28 3.36 10.73
C ARG A 206 5.71 3.44 12.19
N ASP A 207 5.45 4.59 12.81
CA ASP A 207 5.66 4.75 14.24
C ASP A 207 4.86 3.72 15.04
N GLN A 208 5.43 3.27 16.18
CA GLN A 208 4.81 2.28 17.05
C GLN A 208 3.39 2.66 17.51
N ALA A 209 3.09 3.95 17.64
CA ALA A 209 1.76 4.44 18.04
C ALA A 209 0.66 4.09 17.02
N TRP A 210 1.02 3.75 15.78
CA TRP A 210 0.06 3.28 14.78
C TRP A 210 -0.55 1.92 15.14
N PHE A 211 0.17 1.14 15.93
CA PHE A 211 -0.19 -0.22 16.32
C PHE A 211 -0.77 -0.30 17.74
N ASP A 212 -1.11 0.85 18.35
CA ASP A 212 -1.76 0.90 19.65
C ASP A 212 -3.17 0.30 19.59
N HIS A 213 -3.43 -0.72 20.41
CA HIS A 213 -4.68 -1.50 20.34
C HIS A 213 -5.89 -0.75 20.88
N GLU A 214 -5.72 0.20 21.82
CA GLU A 214 -6.85 0.98 22.35
C GLU A 214 -7.32 1.98 21.30
N GLU A 215 -6.38 2.66 20.65
CA GLU A 215 -6.70 3.57 19.56
C GLU A 215 -7.24 2.80 18.35
N ALA A 216 -6.68 1.64 18.03
CA ALA A 216 -7.19 0.74 17.01
C ALA A 216 -8.65 0.37 17.27
N SER A 217 -8.98 -0.03 18.52
CA SER A 217 -10.34 -0.33 18.92
C SER A 217 -11.30 0.84 18.71
N ARG A 218 -10.91 2.06 19.11
CA ARG A 218 -11.73 3.27 18.95
C ARG A 218 -12.02 3.57 17.47
N VAL A 219 -10.99 3.47 16.62
CA VAL A 219 -11.11 3.78 15.20
C VAL A 219 -11.99 2.75 14.49
N LEU A 220 -11.82 1.46 14.79
CA LEU A 220 -12.62 0.36 14.23
C LEU A 220 -14.08 0.40 14.72
N GLN A 221 -14.31 0.66 16.02
CA GLN A 221 -15.67 0.85 16.57
C GLN A 221 -16.41 1.99 15.87
N ARG A 222 -15.72 3.11 15.64
CA ARG A 222 -16.29 4.25 14.91
C ARG A 222 -16.66 3.87 13.49
N HIS A 223 -15.79 3.12 12.80
CA HIS A 223 -16.05 2.68 11.43
C HIS A 223 -17.26 1.76 11.34
N PHE A 224 -17.32 0.74 12.19
CA PHE A 224 -18.42 -0.24 12.18
C PHE A 224 -19.70 0.26 12.87
N GLY A 225 -19.67 1.42 13.53
CA GLY A 225 -20.83 1.98 14.24
C GLY A 225 -21.22 1.15 15.46
N VAL A 226 -20.27 0.52 16.16
CA VAL A 226 -20.51 -0.36 17.31
C VAL A 226 -19.83 0.16 18.57
N HIS A 227 -20.37 -0.21 19.73
CA HIS A 227 -19.79 0.15 21.02
C HIS A 227 -18.67 -0.79 21.48
N SER A 228 -18.65 -2.03 20.96
CA SER A 228 -17.66 -3.06 21.29
C SER A 228 -17.34 -3.90 20.06
N LEU A 229 -16.11 -4.40 19.99
CA LEU A 229 -15.67 -5.34 18.95
C LEU A 229 -15.88 -6.81 19.36
N GLU A 230 -16.56 -7.08 20.48
CA GLU A 230 -16.86 -8.44 20.95
C GLU A 230 -17.69 -9.23 19.94
N GLY A 231 -18.67 -8.58 19.29
CA GLY A 231 -19.49 -9.18 18.26
C GLY A 231 -18.71 -9.68 17.03
N PHE A 232 -17.47 -9.19 16.84
CA PHE A 232 -16.54 -9.68 15.83
C PHE A 232 -15.55 -10.73 16.37
N GLY A 233 -15.71 -11.17 17.64
CA GLY A 233 -14.84 -12.14 18.29
C GLY A 233 -13.45 -11.61 18.67
N CYS A 234 -13.29 -10.29 18.78
CA CYS A 234 -12.01 -9.64 19.01
C CYS A 234 -11.79 -9.14 20.44
N HIS A 235 -12.54 -9.64 21.42
CA HIS A 235 -12.52 -9.18 22.83
C HIS A 235 -11.20 -9.45 23.56
N ASP A 236 -10.47 -10.47 23.16
CA ASP A 236 -9.21 -10.93 23.78
C ASP A 236 -7.98 -10.71 22.89
N THR A 237 -8.14 -10.03 21.75
CA THR A 237 -7.05 -9.73 20.85
C THR A 237 -6.46 -8.35 21.13
N THR A 238 -5.13 -8.24 21.13
CA THR A 238 -4.40 -6.98 21.35
C THR A 238 -3.48 -6.68 20.17
N ALA A 239 -2.59 -7.61 19.87
CA ALA A 239 -1.67 -7.47 18.74
C ALA A 239 -2.42 -7.47 17.40
N GLY A 240 -3.37 -8.38 17.21
CA GLY A 240 -4.20 -8.45 16.02
C GLY A 240 -5.03 -7.17 15.80
N LEU A 241 -5.60 -6.61 16.87
CA LEU A 241 -6.32 -5.33 16.80
C LEU A 241 -5.39 -4.17 16.44
N GLY A 242 -4.20 -4.11 17.04
CA GLY A 242 -3.20 -3.09 16.70
C GLY A 242 -2.86 -3.13 15.20
N ALA A 243 -2.64 -4.32 14.65
CA ALA A 243 -2.41 -4.50 13.22
C ALA A 243 -3.63 -4.06 12.39
N ALA A 244 -4.86 -4.45 12.77
CA ALA A 244 -6.07 -4.06 12.05
C ALA A 244 -6.29 -2.53 12.08
N GLY A 245 -6.03 -1.89 13.21
CA GLY A 245 -6.08 -0.44 13.33
C GLY A 245 -5.08 0.27 12.41
N ALA A 246 -3.85 -0.25 12.31
CA ALA A 246 -2.83 0.30 11.42
C ALA A 246 -3.26 0.18 9.94
N VAL A 247 -3.77 -0.98 9.51
CA VAL A 247 -4.34 -1.18 8.17
C VAL A 247 -5.44 -0.16 7.88
N TRP A 248 -6.39 -0.03 8.80
CA TRP A 248 -7.52 0.87 8.62
C TRP A 248 -7.11 2.34 8.53
N ARG A 249 -6.22 2.79 9.42
CA ARG A 249 -5.68 4.16 9.41
C ARG A 249 -4.99 4.46 8.09
N TYR A 250 -4.13 3.56 7.64
CA TYR A 250 -3.39 3.71 6.39
C TYR A 250 -4.31 3.78 5.18
N PHE A 251 -5.32 2.92 5.12
CA PHE A 251 -6.34 2.98 4.08
C PHE A 251 -7.04 4.34 4.08
N ARG A 252 -7.43 4.86 5.23
CA ARG A 252 -8.10 6.17 5.34
C ARG A 252 -7.20 7.35 5.00
N GLU A 253 -5.93 7.26 5.31
CA GLU A 253 -4.93 8.28 4.97
C GLU A 253 -4.67 8.34 3.46
N THR A 254 -4.52 7.18 2.81
CA THR A 254 -4.23 7.09 1.39
C THR A 254 -5.46 7.30 0.50
N GLN A 255 -6.65 7.02 1.02
CA GLN A 255 -7.93 7.12 0.33
C GLN A 255 -8.96 7.97 1.10
N PRO A 256 -8.70 9.26 1.35
CA PRO A 256 -9.55 10.11 2.19
C PRO A 256 -10.96 10.31 1.60
N THR A 257 -11.09 10.29 0.28
CA THR A 257 -12.35 10.50 -0.44
C THR A 257 -13.11 9.20 -0.73
N ALA A 258 -12.46 8.03 -0.58
CA ALA A 258 -13.11 6.76 -0.82
C ALA A 258 -14.19 6.48 0.23
N SER A 259 -15.36 6.02 -0.22
CA SER A 259 -16.39 5.51 0.68
C SER A 259 -16.05 4.07 1.08
N PRO A 260 -15.76 3.80 2.36
CA PRO A 260 -15.44 2.45 2.82
C PRO A 260 -16.66 1.59 3.12
N ALA A 261 -17.82 1.91 2.54
CA ALA A 261 -19.10 1.29 2.85
C ALA A 261 -19.16 -0.23 2.55
N HIS A 262 -18.24 -0.73 1.71
CA HIS A 262 -18.13 -2.14 1.40
C HIS A 262 -17.37 -2.92 2.47
N VAL A 263 -16.53 -2.28 3.29
CA VAL A 263 -15.84 -2.91 4.42
C VAL A 263 -16.81 -2.97 5.61
N ARG A 264 -17.58 -4.07 5.71
CA ARG A 264 -18.72 -4.16 6.64
C ARG A 264 -18.45 -4.99 7.87
N ARG A 265 -17.37 -5.79 7.88
CA ARG A 265 -17.07 -6.71 8.98
C ARG A 265 -15.56 -6.89 9.14
N LEU A 266 -15.17 -7.21 10.37
CA LEU A 266 -13.83 -7.65 10.70
C LEU A 266 -13.93 -9.13 11.13
N LEU A 267 -13.20 -10.01 10.46
CA LEU A 267 -13.20 -11.44 10.76
C LEU A 267 -11.97 -11.78 11.59
N ARG A 268 -12.17 -12.44 12.71
CA ARG A 268 -11.08 -13.08 13.43
C ARG A 268 -10.83 -14.47 12.84
N ARG A 269 -9.65 -14.66 12.24
CA ARG A 269 -9.17 -16.00 11.82
C ARG A 269 -8.34 -16.60 12.96
N LYS A 270 -8.50 -17.91 13.19
CA LYS A 270 -7.72 -18.64 14.19
C LYS A 270 -6.69 -19.51 13.48
N SER A 271 -5.47 -19.55 14.04
CA SER A 271 -4.49 -20.55 13.64
C SER A 271 -5.03 -21.93 14.00
N GLY A 272 -5.16 -22.83 13.03
CA GLY A 272 -5.69 -24.18 13.25
C GLY A 272 -7.08 -24.46 12.66
N ASP A 273 -7.80 -23.45 12.12
CA ASP A 273 -9.06 -23.66 11.40
C ASP A 273 -8.85 -24.36 10.04
N ALA A 274 -7.60 -24.40 9.56
CA ALA A 274 -7.18 -25.08 8.33
C ALA A 274 -5.83 -25.78 8.52
N MET A 275 -5.48 -26.67 7.60
CA MET A 275 -4.16 -27.33 7.59
C MET A 275 -3.07 -26.28 7.40
N HIS A 276 -2.12 -26.23 8.32
CA HIS A 276 -0.95 -25.36 8.21
C HIS A 276 0.02 -25.93 7.18
N LEU A 277 0.35 -25.12 6.17
CA LEU A 277 1.39 -25.38 5.19
C LEU A 277 2.43 -24.28 5.31
N ASP A 278 3.68 -24.63 5.55
CA ASP A 278 4.77 -23.65 5.53
C ASP A 278 5.04 -23.13 4.11
N GLY A 279 5.72 -21.99 4.02
CA GLY A 279 6.02 -21.35 2.74
C GLY A 279 6.89 -22.22 1.82
N ALA A 280 7.76 -23.07 2.38
CA ALA A 280 8.58 -24.01 1.62
C ALA A 280 7.73 -25.12 1.00
N THR A 281 6.79 -25.66 1.76
CA THR A 281 5.83 -26.68 1.29
C THR A 281 4.94 -26.13 0.16
N ILE A 282 4.34 -24.94 0.34
CA ILE A 282 3.52 -24.29 -0.68
C ILE A 282 4.32 -24.13 -1.99
N ARG A 283 5.56 -23.65 -1.89
CA ARG A 283 6.45 -23.46 -3.04
C ARG A 283 6.86 -24.75 -3.69
N ASN A 284 7.32 -25.74 -2.89
CA ASN A 284 7.84 -26.99 -3.42
C ASN A 284 6.75 -27.90 -4.03
N LEU A 285 5.52 -27.78 -3.55
CA LEU A 285 4.35 -28.45 -4.15
C LEU A 285 3.75 -27.67 -5.32
N GLU A 286 4.31 -26.53 -5.68
CA GLU A 286 3.81 -25.67 -6.76
C GLU A 286 2.29 -25.43 -6.68
N LEU A 287 1.78 -25.20 -5.46
CA LEU A 287 0.34 -25.09 -5.24
C LEU A 287 -0.25 -23.87 -5.94
N VAL A 288 0.46 -22.74 -5.86
CA VAL A 288 -0.01 -21.43 -6.35
C VAL A 288 0.88 -20.88 -7.48
N ARG A 289 2.17 -21.19 -7.46
CA ARG A 289 3.15 -20.75 -8.46
C ARG A 289 4.04 -21.88 -8.90
N SER A 290 4.32 -21.96 -10.20
CA SER A 290 5.28 -22.90 -10.76
C SER A 290 6.72 -22.44 -10.52
N LEU A 291 7.64 -23.39 -10.24
CA LEU A 291 9.07 -23.15 -10.01
C LEU A 291 9.85 -22.93 -11.32
N GLY A 292 9.32 -23.33 -12.46
CA GLY A 292 10.08 -23.47 -13.70
C GLY A 292 9.66 -22.54 -14.83
N GLU A 293 8.71 -21.65 -14.66
CA GLU A 293 8.21 -20.81 -15.76
C GLU A 293 8.46 -19.32 -15.52
N GLU A 294 9.15 -18.70 -16.47
CA GLU A 294 9.11 -17.24 -16.61
C GLU A 294 7.70 -16.79 -17.00
N PRO A 295 7.26 -15.58 -16.59
CA PRO A 295 5.90 -15.05 -16.84
C PRO A 295 5.50 -14.95 -18.34
N SER A 296 6.40 -15.29 -19.24
CA SER A 296 6.23 -15.14 -20.69
C SER A 296 5.41 -16.23 -21.38
N SER A 297 5.17 -17.38 -20.72
CA SER A 297 4.49 -18.53 -21.39
C SER A 297 2.97 -18.55 -21.26
N GLY A 298 2.37 -17.70 -20.44
CA GLY A 298 0.90 -17.56 -20.34
C GLY A 298 0.13 -18.79 -19.84
N ARG A 299 0.81 -19.88 -19.46
CA ARG A 299 0.21 -21.08 -18.89
C ARG A 299 0.66 -21.26 -17.46
N ASN A 300 -0.25 -20.98 -16.53
CA ASN A 300 -0.06 -21.34 -15.13
C ASN A 300 -0.39 -22.84 -14.97
N THR A 301 0.61 -23.66 -14.64
CA THR A 301 0.50 -25.12 -14.56
C THR A 301 0.37 -25.63 -13.13
N THR A 302 0.00 -24.77 -12.18
CA THR A 302 -0.15 -25.12 -10.78
C THR A 302 -1.43 -25.91 -10.50
N LEU A 303 -1.45 -26.63 -9.36
CA LEU A 303 -2.67 -27.33 -8.91
C LEU A 303 -3.85 -26.37 -8.78
N PHE A 304 -3.60 -25.17 -8.19
CA PHE A 304 -4.61 -24.14 -8.01
C PHE A 304 -5.19 -23.70 -9.36
N SER A 305 -4.35 -23.41 -10.36
CA SER A 305 -4.82 -22.95 -11.68
C SER A 305 -5.67 -23.96 -12.43
N VAL A 306 -5.50 -25.25 -12.14
CA VAL A 306 -6.33 -26.33 -12.73
C VAL A 306 -7.68 -26.42 -12.06
N LEU A 307 -7.72 -26.22 -10.73
CA LEU A 307 -8.93 -26.34 -9.91
C LEU A 307 -9.75 -25.07 -9.86
N ASP A 308 -9.09 -23.93 -9.91
CA ASP A 308 -9.75 -22.62 -9.82
C ASP A 308 -10.57 -22.35 -11.09
N ARG A 309 -11.86 -22.17 -10.91
CA ARG A 309 -12.84 -21.79 -11.94
C ARG A 309 -13.54 -20.50 -11.60
N THR A 310 -13.07 -19.79 -10.57
CA THR A 310 -13.62 -18.50 -10.18
C THR A 310 -13.24 -17.42 -11.21
N THR A 311 -14.11 -16.45 -11.37
CA THR A 311 -13.88 -15.30 -12.27
C THR A 311 -13.59 -14.02 -11.49
N THR A 312 -13.65 -14.08 -10.17
CA THR A 312 -13.40 -12.97 -9.25
C THR A 312 -12.61 -13.48 -8.06
N ALA A 313 -11.79 -12.62 -7.47
CA ALA A 313 -11.14 -12.86 -6.20
C ALA A 313 -12.18 -12.75 -5.06
N MET A 314 -12.75 -13.87 -4.64
CA MET A 314 -13.63 -13.96 -3.45
C MET A 314 -13.16 -15.07 -2.54
#